data_dbfcef8b0c426ade6a9125fcaf78eec5
#
_entry.id   dbfcef8b0c426ade6a9125fcaf78eec5
#
_cell.length_a   1.000
_cell.length_b   1.000
_cell.length_c   1.000
_cell.angle_alpha   90.00
_cell.angle_beta   90.00
_cell.angle_gamma   90.00
#
_symmetry.space_group_name_H-M   'P 1'
#
loop_
_entity.id
_entity.type
_entity.pdbx_description
1 polymer ?
#
loop_
_entity_poly.entity_id
_entity_poly.type
_entity_poly.pdbx_seq_one_letter_code
_entity_poly.pdbx_strand_id
1 'polypeptide(L)'
;MFRCEVRFYQQIAPVVGVRVPACYRAEASDDGTLLELEDLSSWQPGADPASAAEVLARLHERWPTETLSRWPWLRQPGAAADLVAALYDQTWPLIADRTELGSRARDLGGRLVGRVAAAERAASAAGPLALTHGDAAAQNMRTSPAAEIALLDWEDVGAAPGVSDLAWLLVSSVEPARWDEVIAAYGGARHLDGARHLDEVLPAIAVQGFLSMSDTAAASAESEGWATRLGSAAARIG
;
A
#
# COMPACT_ATOMS: atom_id res chain seq x y z
N MET A 1 -6.33 9.28 -12.23
CA MET A 1 -5.30 8.31 -11.87
C MET A 1 -3.96 8.78 -12.39
N PHE A 2 -3.58 8.61 -13.62
CA PHE A 2 -2.28 9.04 -14.20
C PHE A 2 -1.87 10.52 -13.99
N ARG A 3 -2.80 11.46 -13.77
CA ARG A 3 -2.45 12.86 -13.47
C ARG A 3 -1.77 13.03 -12.09
N CYS A 4 -2.01 12.13 -11.13
CA CYS A 4 -1.32 12.16 -9.83
C CYS A 4 0.14 11.78 -10.00
N GLU A 5 0.43 10.73 -10.78
CA GLU A 5 1.79 10.29 -11.05
C GLU A 5 2.60 11.34 -11.82
N VAL A 6 2.01 12.01 -12.82
CA VAL A 6 2.66 13.14 -13.49
C VAL A 6 3.05 14.24 -12.50
N ARG A 7 2.13 14.61 -11.59
CA ARG A 7 2.41 15.62 -10.55
C ARG A 7 3.49 15.16 -9.58
N PHE A 8 3.49 13.87 -9.23
CA PHE A 8 4.55 13.30 -8.40
C PHE A 8 5.91 13.50 -9.05
N TYR A 9 6.08 13.10 -10.31
CA TYR A 9 7.36 13.26 -11.01
C TYR A 9 7.76 14.72 -11.22
N GLN A 10 6.81 15.62 -11.42
CA GLN A 10 7.08 17.05 -11.57
C GLN A 10 7.47 17.74 -10.25
N GLN A 11 6.87 17.35 -9.12
CA GLN A 11 6.90 18.15 -7.90
C GLN A 11 7.55 17.46 -6.71
N ILE A 12 7.45 16.13 -6.62
CA ILE A 12 7.90 15.37 -5.45
C ILE A 12 9.16 14.56 -5.75
N ALA A 13 9.20 13.85 -6.86
CA ALA A 13 10.32 12.98 -7.23
C ALA A 13 11.71 13.67 -7.12
N PRO A 14 11.89 14.95 -7.53
CA PRO A 14 13.18 15.62 -7.40
C PRO A 14 13.70 15.77 -5.95
N VAL A 15 12.81 15.65 -4.97
CA VAL A 15 13.11 15.86 -3.56
C VAL A 15 12.71 14.69 -2.65
N VAL A 16 12.12 13.64 -3.20
CA VAL A 16 11.46 12.54 -2.45
C VAL A 16 12.38 11.85 -1.44
N GLY A 17 13.66 11.69 -1.76
CA GLY A 17 14.67 11.18 -0.84
C GLY A 17 14.77 9.65 -0.77
N VAL A 18 14.00 8.94 -1.59
CA VAL A 18 14.14 7.52 -1.89
C VAL A 18 14.38 7.37 -3.38
N ARG A 19 14.91 6.20 -3.82
CA ARG A 19 15.16 5.96 -5.24
C ARG A 19 13.84 5.78 -5.99
N VAL A 20 13.68 6.55 -7.05
CA VAL A 20 12.60 6.44 -8.03
C VAL A 20 13.20 6.50 -9.43
N PRO A 21 12.54 6.02 -10.48
CA PRO A 21 13.04 6.19 -11.84
C PRO A 21 13.32 7.66 -12.16
N ALA A 22 14.45 7.95 -12.82
CA ALA A 22 14.69 9.29 -13.33
C ALA A 22 13.59 9.66 -14.32
N CYS A 23 13.03 10.87 -14.18
CA CYS A 23 11.99 11.36 -15.08
C CYS A 23 12.61 12.29 -16.12
N TYR A 24 12.49 11.91 -17.39
CA TYR A 24 12.97 12.72 -18.52
C TYR A 24 11.88 13.67 -19.02
N ARG A 25 10.61 13.23 -18.93
CA ARG A 25 9.45 14.02 -19.32
C ARG A 25 8.21 13.60 -18.54
N ALA A 26 7.46 14.58 -18.05
CA ALA A 26 6.19 14.36 -17.36
C ALA A 26 5.21 15.46 -17.77
N GLU A 27 4.15 15.11 -18.50
CA GLU A 27 3.17 16.05 -19.01
C GLU A 27 1.75 15.51 -18.85
N ALA A 28 0.82 16.41 -18.54
CA ALA A 28 -0.61 16.12 -18.51
C ALA A 28 -1.36 17.21 -19.30
N SER A 29 -2.21 16.79 -20.21
CA SER A 29 -3.11 17.64 -20.99
C SER A 29 -4.54 17.10 -20.94
N ASP A 30 -5.44 17.74 -21.66
CA ASP A 30 -6.81 17.23 -21.82
C ASP A 30 -6.85 16.00 -22.73
N ASP A 31 -5.85 15.85 -23.62
CA ASP A 31 -5.74 14.72 -24.55
C ASP A 31 -5.08 13.49 -23.92
N GLY A 32 -4.45 13.62 -22.73
CA GLY A 32 -3.81 12.49 -22.05
C GLY A 32 -2.62 12.88 -21.18
N THR A 33 -1.90 11.86 -20.75
CA THR A 33 -0.68 11.97 -19.94
C THR A 33 0.49 11.31 -20.65
N LEU A 34 1.69 11.88 -20.47
CA LEU A 34 2.95 11.32 -20.96
C LEU A 34 3.96 11.30 -19.83
N LEU A 35 4.54 10.12 -19.61
CA LEU A 35 5.69 9.92 -18.73
C LEU A 35 6.79 9.23 -19.52
N GLU A 36 7.98 9.84 -19.55
CA GLU A 36 9.22 9.23 -20.04
C GLU A 36 10.15 9.05 -18.86
N LEU A 37 10.32 7.80 -18.46
CA LEU A 37 11.05 7.42 -17.27
C LEU A 37 12.28 6.60 -17.63
N GLU A 38 13.23 6.53 -16.70
CA GLU A 38 14.36 5.62 -16.75
C GLU A 38 13.88 4.17 -16.88
N ASP A 39 14.51 3.42 -17.79
CA ASP A 39 14.25 2.01 -17.95
C ASP A 39 15.01 1.19 -16.87
N LEU A 40 14.24 0.62 -15.97
CA LEU A 40 14.72 -0.29 -14.92
C LEU A 40 14.43 -1.77 -15.25
N SER A 41 14.17 -2.12 -16.49
CA SER A 41 13.85 -3.49 -16.91
C SER A 41 14.99 -4.49 -16.63
N SER A 42 16.23 -4.01 -16.56
CA SER A 42 17.39 -4.81 -16.19
C SER A 42 17.55 -5.04 -14.67
N TRP A 43 16.79 -4.32 -13.84
CA TRP A 43 16.79 -4.52 -12.39
C TRP A 43 15.90 -5.71 -12.02
N GLN A 44 16.25 -6.39 -10.92
CA GLN A 44 15.46 -7.52 -10.45
C GLN A 44 14.05 -7.04 -10.02
N PRO A 45 12.97 -7.69 -10.48
CA PRO A 45 11.62 -7.42 -9.99
C PRO A 45 11.48 -7.69 -8.49
N GLY A 46 10.79 -6.80 -7.78
CA GLY A 46 10.59 -6.91 -6.35
C GLY A 46 11.76 -6.40 -5.52
N ALA A 47 11.63 -6.60 -4.22
CA ALA A 47 12.65 -6.28 -3.22
C ALA A 47 12.59 -7.26 -2.05
N ASP A 48 13.67 -7.39 -1.28
CA ASP A 48 13.59 -8.03 0.02
C ASP A 48 12.64 -7.24 0.91
N PRO A 49 11.62 -7.89 1.54
CA PRO A 49 10.58 -7.18 2.25
C PRO A 49 11.06 -6.35 3.45
N ALA A 50 12.08 -6.82 4.18
CA ALA A 50 12.63 -6.05 5.30
C ALA A 50 13.33 -4.79 4.81
N SER A 51 14.13 -4.90 3.75
CA SER A 51 14.79 -3.75 3.11
C SER A 51 13.77 -2.78 2.49
N ALA A 52 12.68 -3.29 1.91
CA ALA A 52 11.57 -2.46 1.41
C ALA A 52 10.91 -1.67 2.55
N ALA A 53 10.65 -2.31 3.68
CA ALA A 53 10.10 -1.65 4.87
C ALA A 53 11.00 -0.51 5.39
N GLU A 54 12.32 -0.69 5.38
CA GLU A 54 13.26 0.38 5.72
C GLU A 54 13.21 1.56 4.73
N VAL A 55 13.02 1.28 3.42
CA VAL A 55 12.85 2.34 2.41
C VAL A 55 11.58 3.14 2.69
N LEU A 56 10.46 2.47 2.98
CA LEU A 56 9.20 3.12 3.33
C LEU A 56 9.32 3.93 4.63
N ALA A 57 9.99 3.40 5.66
CA ALA A 57 10.23 4.14 6.89
C ALA A 57 10.99 5.45 6.64
N ARG A 58 12.05 5.42 5.81
CA ARG A 58 12.81 6.63 5.43
C ARG A 58 11.94 7.64 4.66
N LEU A 59 11.06 7.17 3.76
CA LEU A 59 10.11 8.02 3.04
C LEU A 59 9.20 8.77 4.03
N HIS A 60 8.56 8.03 4.94
CA HIS A 60 7.59 8.58 5.89
C HIS A 60 8.20 9.57 6.87
N GLU A 61 9.42 9.28 7.38
CA GLU A 61 10.14 10.22 8.25
C GLU A 61 10.53 11.51 7.57
N ARG A 62 10.94 11.41 6.31
CA ARG A 62 11.38 12.59 5.56
C ARG A 62 10.25 13.59 5.34
N TRP A 63 9.02 13.09 5.21
CA TRP A 63 7.85 13.88 4.83
C TRP A 63 6.72 13.76 5.85
N PRO A 64 6.90 14.32 7.07
CA PRO A 64 5.87 14.33 8.11
C PRO A 64 4.74 15.32 7.77
N THR A 65 3.66 15.26 8.53
CA THR A 65 2.41 16.03 8.34
C THR A 65 2.63 17.50 7.99
N GLU A 66 3.56 18.17 8.67
CA GLU A 66 3.79 19.62 8.52
C GLU A 66 4.29 19.99 7.13
N THR A 67 4.90 19.03 6.43
CA THR A 67 5.49 19.24 5.11
C THR A 67 4.50 19.03 3.97
N LEU A 68 3.41 18.28 4.21
CA LEU A 68 2.48 17.83 3.18
C LEU A 68 1.61 18.96 2.61
N SER A 69 1.43 20.05 3.35
CA SER A 69 0.71 21.24 2.86
C SER A 69 1.31 21.86 1.59
N ARG A 70 2.55 21.50 1.26
CA ARG A 70 3.24 21.90 0.01
C ARG A 70 2.55 21.30 -1.23
N TRP A 71 1.83 20.18 -1.07
CA TRP A 71 1.17 19.44 -2.14
C TRP A 71 -0.31 19.21 -1.81
N PRO A 72 -1.16 20.26 -1.92
CA PRO A 72 -2.57 20.17 -1.52
C PRO A 72 -3.41 19.24 -2.42
N TRP A 73 -2.82 18.75 -3.51
CA TRP A 73 -3.44 17.79 -4.43
C TRP A 73 -3.26 16.33 -4.00
N LEU A 74 -2.44 16.05 -2.98
CA LEU A 74 -2.28 14.70 -2.46
C LEU A 74 -3.63 14.14 -2.02
N ARG A 75 -3.85 12.86 -2.31
CA ARG A 75 -5.03 12.15 -1.84
C ARG A 75 -5.09 12.23 -0.32
N GLN A 76 -6.24 12.65 0.19
CA GLN A 76 -6.46 12.72 1.63
C GLN A 76 -7.02 11.40 2.15
N PRO A 77 -6.61 10.94 3.33
CA PRO A 77 -7.06 9.68 3.89
C PRO A 77 -8.58 9.71 4.13
N GLY A 78 -9.23 8.58 3.90
CA GLY A 78 -10.67 8.43 4.11
C GLY A 78 -11.58 9.16 3.13
N ALA A 79 -11.04 9.92 2.16
CA ALA A 79 -11.85 10.67 1.19
C ALA A 79 -12.74 9.76 0.32
N ALA A 80 -12.36 8.51 0.11
CA ALA A 80 -13.10 7.52 -0.67
C ALA A 80 -13.83 6.48 0.18
N ALA A 81 -13.90 6.65 1.51
CA ALA A 81 -14.39 5.62 2.43
C ALA A 81 -15.78 5.06 2.07
N ASP A 82 -16.71 5.92 1.68
CA ASP A 82 -18.07 5.49 1.32
C ASP A 82 -18.10 4.78 -0.05
N LEU A 83 -17.23 5.19 -1.00
CA LEU A 83 -17.09 4.51 -2.28
C LEU A 83 -16.47 3.12 -2.12
N VAL A 84 -15.41 3.00 -1.31
CA VAL A 84 -14.78 1.71 -1.00
C VAL A 84 -15.77 0.78 -0.30
N ALA A 85 -16.59 1.30 0.62
CA ALA A 85 -17.62 0.52 1.29
C ALA A 85 -18.66 -0.03 0.29
N ALA A 86 -19.15 0.82 -0.61
CA ALA A 86 -20.11 0.39 -1.63
C ALA A 86 -19.51 -0.66 -2.57
N LEU A 87 -18.25 -0.50 -2.97
CA LEU A 87 -17.54 -1.47 -3.81
C LEU A 87 -17.38 -2.80 -3.07
N TYR A 88 -16.96 -2.75 -1.80
CA TYR A 88 -16.78 -3.95 -1.00
C TYR A 88 -18.08 -4.74 -0.81
N ASP A 89 -19.17 -4.06 -0.47
CA ASP A 89 -20.48 -4.70 -0.27
C ASP A 89 -20.99 -5.40 -1.55
N GLN A 90 -20.61 -4.92 -2.74
CA GLN A 90 -20.89 -5.55 -4.02
C GLN A 90 -19.94 -6.72 -4.32
N THR A 91 -18.68 -6.62 -3.90
CA THR A 91 -17.62 -7.58 -4.24
C THR A 91 -17.61 -8.77 -3.27
N TRP A 92 -17.83 -8.54 -1.98
CA TRP A 92 -17.74 -9.59 -0.97
C TRP A 92 -18.56 -10.85 -1.29
N PRO A 93 -19.84 -10.77 -1.72
CA PRO A 93 -20.63 -11.96 -2.08
C PRO A 93 -20.01 -12.80 -3.20
N LEU A 94 -19.14 -12.23 -4.04
CA LEU A 94 -18.50 -12.93 -5.16
C LEU A 94 -17.31 -13.79 -4.72
N ILE A 95 -16.73 -13.50 -3.55
CA ILE A 95 -15.54 -14.18 -3.03
C ILE A 95 -15.77 -14.90 -1.70
N ALA A 96 -16.85 -14.63 -1.00
CA ALA A 96 -17.11 -15.15 0.34
C ALA A 96 -17.06 -16.68 0.43
N ASP A 97 -17.52 -17.38 -0.64
CA ASP A 97 -17.58 -18.83 -0.71
C ASP A 97 -16.35 -19.46 -1.40
N ARG A 98 -15.32 -18.67 -1.75
CA ARG A 98 -14.09 -19.22 -2.33
C ARG A 98 -13.46 -20.22 -1.37
N THR A 99 -13.08 -21.39 -1.88
CA THR A 99 -12.59 -22.51 -1.08
C THR A 99 -11.23 -22.24 -0.43
N GLU A 100 -10.41 -21.42 -1.05
CA GLU A 100 -9.11 -20.99 -0.54
C GLU A 100 -9.20 -20.04 0.67
N LEU A 101 -10.34 -19.34 0.88
CA LEU A 101 -10.55 -18.52 2.06
C LEU A 101 -10.71 -19.40 3.30
N GLY A 102 -9.70 -19.38 4.17
CA GLY A 102 -9.81 -19.99 5.50
C GLY A 102 -10.89 -19.31 6.37
N SER A 103 -11.35 -20.01 7.41
CA SER A 103 -12.44 -19.52 8.28
C SER A 103 -12.16 -18.11 8.85
N ARG A 104 -10.93 -17.85 9.32
CA ARG A 104 -10.57 -16.54 9.90
C ARG A 104 -10.68 -15.39 8.91
N ALA A 105 -10.20 -15.58 7.68
CA ALA A 105 -10.31 -14.56 6.64
C ALA A 105 -11.78 -14.33 6.25
N ARG A 106 -12.55 -15.42 6.12
CA ARG A 106 -13.98 -15.35 5.83
C ARG A 106 -14.77 -14.63 6.93
N ASP A 107 -14.48 -14.94 8.20
CA ASP A 107 -15.13 -14.29 9.34
C ASP A 107 -14.78 -12.79 9.38
N LEU A 108 -13.51 -12.42 9.12
CA LEU A 108 -13.11 -11.02 9.02
C LEU A 108 -13.85 -10.33 7.88
N GLY A 109 -13.85 -10.90 6.68
CA GLY A 109 -14.54 -10.33 5.52
C GLY A 109 -16.02 -10.11 5.77
N GLY A 110 -16.71 -11.10 6.37
CA GLY A 110 -18.12 -10.97 6.75
C GLY A 110 -18.38 -9.89 7.80
N ARG A 111 -17.47 -9.72 8.79
CA ARG A 111 -17.60 -8.65 9.79
C ARG A 111 -17.39 -7.26 9.20
N LEU A 112 -16.66 -7.12 8.10
CA LEU A 112 -16.41 -5.84 7.44
C LEU A 112 -17.61 -5.35 6.62
N VAL A 113 -18.52 -6.22 6.19
CA VAL A 113 -19.74 -5.82 5.48
C VAL A 113 -20.50 -4.78 6.28
N GLY A 114 -20.85 -3.66 5.66
CA GLY A 114 -21.50 -2.50 6.28
C GLY A 114 -20.63 -1.72 7.29
N ARG A 115 -19.35 -2.06 7.45
CA ARG A 115 -18.41 -1.41 8.39
C ARG A 115 -17.17 -0.82 7.71
N VAL A 116 -17.01 -1.03 6.42
CA VAL A 116 -15.82 -0.59 5.68
C VAL A 116 -15.56 0.90 5.82
N ALA A 117 -16.58 1.74 5.64
CA ALA A 117 -16.39 3.19 5.77
C ALA A 117 -15.91 3.59 7.18
N ALA A 118 -16.33 2.88 8.23
CA ALA A 118 -15.84 3.12 9.58
C ALA A 118 -14.39 2.67 9.75
N ALA A 119 -14.02 1.50 9.18
CA ALA A 119 -12.64 1.01 9.18
C ALA A 119 -11.70 1.96 8.43
N GLU A 120 -12.09 2.46 7.26
CA GLU A 120 -11.33 3.43 6.47
C GLU A 120 -11.11 4.74 7.26
N ARG A 121 -12.13 5.26 7.93
CA ARG A 121 -12.00 6.47 8.76
C ARG A 121 -11.13 6.22 9.99
N ALA A 122 -11.23 5.07 10.62
CA ALA A 122 -10.37 4.69 11.75
C ALA A 122 -8.91 4.59 11.31
N ALA A 123 -8.63 3.89 10.20
CA ALA A 123 -7.30 3.78 9.63
C ALA A 123 -6.71 5.17 9.29
N SER A 124 -7.53 6.07 8.78
CA SER A 124 -7.13 7.45 8.45
C SER A 124 -6.72 8.28 9.68
N ALA A 125 -7.19 7.91 10.85
CA ALA A 125 -6.89 8.57 12.12
C ALA A 125 -5.84 7.83 12.96
N ALA A 126 -5.28 6.73 12.46
CA ALA A 126 -4.42 5.81 13.21
C ALA A 126 -3.00 6.34 13.47
N GLY A 127 -2.71 7.61 13.21
CA GLY A 127 -1.39 8.19 13.48
C GLY A 127 -1.10 9.45 12.69
N PRO A 128 0.11 10.00 12.82
CA PRO A 128 0.50 11.16 12.05
C PRO A 128 0.55 10.85 10.56
N LEU A 129 0.11 11.81 9.74
CA LEU A 129 0.19 11.69 8.30
C LEU A 129 1.65 11.81 7.83
N ALA A 130 1.97 11.06 6.83
CA ALA A 130 3.22 11.12 6.07
C ALA A 130 2.93 11.11 4.57
N LEU A 131 3.93 11.38 3.75
CA LEU A 131 3.86 11.07 2.33
C LEU A 131 3.89 9.56 2.16
N THR A 132 2.82 8.97 1.64
CA THR A 132 2.72 7.54 1.38
C THR A 132 2.80 7.24 -0.10
N HIS A 133 3.32 6.06 -0.42
CA HIS A 133 3.30 5.53 -1.79
C HIS A 133 1.86 5.24 -2.25
N GLY A 134 1.07 4.65 -1.34
CA GLY A 134 -0.33 4.30 -1.57
C GLY A 134 -0.55 2.91 -2.18
N ASP A 135 0.44 2.38 -2.93
CA ASP A 135 0.48 1.01 -3.44
C ASP A 135 1.89 0.42 -3.30
N ALA A 136 2.37 0.30 -2.06
CA ALA A 136 3.71 -0.20 -1.73
C ALA A 136 3.82 -1.74 -1.84
N ALA A 137 3.34 -2.32 -2.93
CA ALA A 137 3.44 -3.74 -3.22
C ALA A 137 4.79 -4.11 -3.86
N ALA A 138 5.25 -5.35 -3.71
CA ALA A 138 6.54 -5.80 -4.26
C ALA A 138 6.62 -5.65 -5.79
N GLN A 139 5.52 -5.77 -6.50
CA GLN A 139 5.45 -5.57 -7.96
C GLN A 139 5.87 -4.15 -8.38
N ASN A 140 5.65 -3.16 -7.51
CA ASN A 140 5.99 -1.75 -7.71
C ASN A 140 7.40 -1.42 -7.20
N MET A 141 8.26 -2.43 -7.08
CA MET A 141 9.64 -2.29 -6.66
C MET A 141 10.59 -2.94 -7.64
N ARG A 142 11.80 -2.41 -7.70
CA ARG A 142 12.93 -2.99 -8.44
C ARG A 142 14.17 -2.89 -7.59
N THR A 143 15.00 -3.94 -7.65
CA THR A 143 16.27 -3.99 -6.92
C THR A 143 17.43 -4.01 -7.90
N SER A 144 18.36 -3.07 -7.76
CA SER A 144 19.58 -3.00 -8.57
C SER A 144 20.56 -4.12 -8.20
N PRO A 145 21.58 -4.40 -9.05
CA PRO A 145 22.67 -5.29 -8.68
C PRO A 145 23.46 -4.85 -7.42
N ALA A 146 23.39 -3.57 -7.07
CA ALA A 146 23.98 -3.01 -5.85
C ALA A 146 23.01 -3.03 -4.64
N ALA A 147 21.91 -3.75 -4.72
CA ALA A 147 20.86 -3.85 -3.70
C ALA A 147 20.13 -2.53 -3.39
N GLU A 148 20.20 -1.54 -4.30
CA GLU A 148 19.38 -0.33 -4.19
C GLU A 148 17.94 -0.63 -4.62
N ILE A 149 16.95 -0.19 -3.84
CA ILE A 149 15.53 -0.40 -4.13
C ILE A 149 14.93 0.88 -4.71
N ALA A 150 14.35 0.78 -5.91
CA ALA A 150 13.56 1.83 -6.53
C ALA A 150 12.06 1.54 -6.34
N LEU A 151 11.29 2.57 -5.96
CA LEU A 151 9.84 2.56 -5.90
C LEU A 151 9.27 3.10 -7.22
N LEU A 152 8.28 2.40 -7.77
CA LEU A 152 7.64 2.67 -9.06
C LEU A 152 6.14 2.81 -8.86
N ASP A 153 5.44 3.34 -9.86
CA ASP A 153 3.97 3.43 -9.89
C ASP A 153 3.40 4.29 -8.75
N TRP A 154 3.60 5.59 -8.87
CA TRP A 154 3.18 6.59 -7.87
C TRP A 154 1.77 7.16 -8.12
N GLU A 155 0.91 6.42 -8.80
CA GLU A 155 -0.44 6.92 -9.11
C GLU A 155 -1.34 7.09 -7.88
N ASP A 156 -1.06 6.33 -6.82
CA ASP A 156 -1.79 6.36 -5.56
C ASP A 156 -1.13 7.19 -4.45
N VAL A 157 -0.08 7.94 -4.80
CA VAL A 157 0.63 8.81 -3.86
C VAL A 157 -0.34 9.70 -3.08
N GLY A 158 -0.16 9.72 -1.75
CA GLY A 158 -1.10 10.42 -0.87
C GLY A 158 -0.50 10.89 0.44
N ALA A 159 -1.37 11.49 1.25
CA ALA A 159 -1.12 11.80 2.64
C ALA A 159 -1.92 10.80 3.50
N ALA A 160 -1.25 9.91 4.21
CA ALA A 160 -1.88 8.91 5.08
C ALA A 160 -0.96 8.56 6.26
N PRO A 161 -1.44 7.87 7.31
CA PRO A 161 -0.53 7.28 8.27
C PRO A 161 0.48 6.35 7.57
N GLY A 162 1.78 6.58 7.77
CA GLY A 162 2.82 5.83 7.05
C GLY A 162 2.73 4.32 7.25
N VAL A 163 2.21 3.87 8.39
CA VAL A 163 1.95 2.46 8.68
C VAL A 163 0.98 1.80 7.69
N SER A 164 0.21 2.57 6.93
CA SER A 164 -0.69 2.04 5.89
C SER A 164 0.11 1.42 4.73
N ASP A 165 1.24 2.01 4.30
CA ASP A 165 2.12 1.42 3.30
C ASP A 165 2.78 0.12 3.82
N LEU A 166 3.19 0.10 5.11
CA LEU A 166 3.69 -1.13 5.72
C LEU A 166 2.62 -2.23 5.72
N ALA A 167 1.40 -1.90 6.18
CA ALA A 167 0.30 -2.85 6.22
C ALA A 167 -0.03 -3.38 4.81
N TRP A 168 0.01 -2.51 3.80
CA TRP A 168 -0.20 -2.92 2.42
C TRP A 168 0.93 -3.82 1.91
N LEU A 169 2.19 -3.49 2.19
CA LEU A 169 3.33 -4.37 1.86
C LEU A 169 3.14 -5.77 2.45
N LEU A 170 2.75 -5.86 3.73
CA LEU A 170 2.53 -7.13 4.41
C LEU A 170 1.40 -7.94 3.74
N VAL A 171 0.25 -7.32 3.53
CA VAL A 171 -0.95 -8.01 3.02
C VAL A 171 -0.84 -8.32 1.53
N SER A 172 -0.17 -7.47 0.73
CA SER A 172 -0.04 -7.68 -0.71
C SER A 172 1.10 -8.62 -1.09
N SER A 173 2.21 -8.63 -0.33
CA SER A 173 3.47 -9.16 -0.87
C SER A 173 4.29 -10.03 0.05
N VAL A 174 4.06 -9.99 1.37
CA VAL A 174 4.97 -10.66 2.34
C VAL A 174 4.38 -11.97 2.85
N GLU A 175 5.17 -13.03 2.79
CA GLU A 175 4.81 -14.29 3.45
C GLU A 175 4.62 -14.08 4.96
N PRO A 176 3.53 -14.61 5.55
CA PRO A 176 3.20 -14.35 6.96
C PRO A 176 4.31 -14.68 7.95
N ALA A 177 5.11 -15.70 7.67
CA ALA A 177 6.24 -16.08 8.52
C ALA A 177 7.32 -15.00 8.65
N ARG A 178 7.35 -14.02 7.74
CA ARG A 178 8.31 -12.90 7.74
C ARG A 178 7.73 -11.60 8.29
N TRP A 179 6.45 -11.55 8.66
CA TRP A 179 5.81 -10.30 9.06
C TRP A 179 6.50 -9.63 10.25
N ASP A 180 6.87 -10.37 11.28
CA ASP A 180 7.54 -9.81 12.47
C ASP A 180 8.91 -9.21 12.11
N GLU A 181 9.67 -9.85 11.21
CA GLU A 181 10.93 -9.34 10.69
C GLU A 181 10.73 -8.00 9.96
N VAL A 182 9.74 -7.94 9.07
CA VAL A 182 9.44 -6.76 8.25
C VAL A 182 8.92 -5.60 9.13
N ILE A 183 8.06 -5.90 10.10
CA ILE A 183 7.57 -4.93 11.08
C ILE A 183 8.73 -4.37 11.92
N ALA A 184 9.64 -5.25 12.36
CA ALA A 184 10.81 -4.83 13.12
C ALA A 184 11.75 -3.95 12.30
N ALA A 185 11.97 -4.27 11.03
CA ALA A 185 12.79 -3.46 10.11
C ALA A 185 12.20 -2.06 9.91
N TYR A 186 10.89 -1.94 9.74
CA TYR A 186 10.21 -0.65 9.63
C TYR A 186 10.36 0.17 10.92
N GLY A 187 10.11 -0.42 12.09
CA GLY A 187 10.19 0.26 13.40
C GLY A 187 11.62 0.56 13.84
N GLY A 188 12.58 -0.32 13.50
CA GLY A 188 13.99 -0.19 13.88
C GLY A 188 14.75 0.87 13.11
N ALA A 189 14.25 1.25 11.93
CA ALA A 189 14.94 2.22 11.08
C ALA A 189 15.06 3.58 11.78
N ARG A 190 14.08 4.05 12.54
CA ARG A 190 14.15 5.32 13.30
C ARG A 190 12.96 5.61 14.22
N HIS A 191 12.87 5.07 15.41
CA HIS A 191 11.94 5.53 16.45
C HIS A 191 10.47 5.71 16.05
N LEU A 192 10.09 5.22 14.86
CA LEU A 192 8.70 5.15 14.49
C LEU A 192 8.08 4.07 15.37
N ASP A 193 7.12 4.46 16.17
CA ASP A 193 6.23 3.56 16.92
C ASP A 193 5.33 2.81 15.90
N GLY A 194 5.96 2.41 14.78
CA GLY A 194 5.32 2.03 13.52
C GLY A 194 4.47 0.78 13.62
N ALA A 195 4.77 -0.10 14.59
CA ALA A 195 3.93 -1.25 14.86
C ALA A 195 2.70 -0.89 15.71
N ARG A 196 2.73 0.25 16.43
CA ARG A 196 1.69 0.63 17.38
C ARG A 196 0.31 0.81 16.75
N HIS A 197 0.27 1.30 15.53
CA HIS A 197 -0.97 1.58 14.81
C HIS A 197 -1.29 0.56 13.72
N LEU A 198 -0.46 -0.48 13.57
CA LEU A 198 -0.66 -1.48 12.52
C LEU A 198 -2.03 -2.16 12.64
N ASP A 199 -2.41 -2.54 13.85
CA ASP A 199 -3.67 -3.25 14.09
C ASP A 199 -4.91 -2.35 13.85
N GLU A 200 -4.72 -1.02 13.91
CA GLU A 200 -5.77 -0.04 13.63
C GLU A 200 -6.00 0.16 12.11
N VAL A 201 -4.95 0.00 11.29
CA VAL A 201 -5.05 0.16 9.82
C VAL A 201 -5.37 -1.16 9.12
N LEU A 202 -5.00 -2.31 9.69
CA LEU A 202 -5.17 -3.61 9.07
C LEU A 202 -6.61 -3.92 8.62
N PRO A 203 -7.70 -3.53 9.31
CA PRO A 203 -9.05 -3.76 8.82
C PRO A 203 -9.34 -3.10 7.47
N ALA A 204 -8.92 -1.85 7.27
CA ALA A 204 -9.07 -1.15 6.00
C ALA A 204 -8.16 -1.76 4.90
N ILE A 205 -6.93 -2.11 5.26
CA ILE A 205 -6.00 -2.79 4.34
C ILE A 205 -6.50 -4.17 3.94
N ALA A 206 -7.13 -4.92 4.86
CA ALA A 206 -7.76 -6.20 4.53
C ALA A 206 -8.91 -6.04 3.52
N VAL A 207 -9.68 -4.95 3.59
CA VAL A 207 -10.68 -4.62 2.57
C VAL A 207 -10.03 -4.51 1.19
N GLN A 208 -8.94 -3.74 1.06
CA GLN A 208 -8.21 -3.62 -0.20
C GLN A 208 -7.69 -5.00 -0.67
N GLY A 209 -7.18 -5.83 0.25
CA GLY A 209 -6.73 -7.18 -0.06
C GLY A 209 -7.86 -8.09 -0.57
N PHE A 210 -9.06 -8.01 -0.01
CA PHE A 210 -10.24 -8.75 -0.51
C PHE A 210 -10.67 -8.25 -1.89
N LEU A 211 -10.63 -6.93 -2.13
CA LEU A 211 -10.91 -6.35 -3.44
C LEU A 211 -9.90 -6.83 -4.48
N SER A 212 -8.60 -6.79 -4.17
CA SER A 212 -7.55 -7.30 -5.06
C SER A 212 -7.69 -8.81 -5.33
N MET A 213 -8.02 -9.60 -4.29
CA MET A 213 -8.30 -11.02 -4.44
C MET A 213 -9.46 -11.28 -5.40
N SER A 214 -10.46 -10.40 -5.45
CA SER A 214 -11.62 -10.58 -6.35
C SER A 214 -11.24 -10.56 -7.83
N ASP A 215 -10.15 -9.88 -8.17
CA ASP A 215 -9.64 -9.77 -9.53
C ASP A 215 -8.81 -11.00 -9.95
N THR A 216 -8.48 -11.89 -9.00
CA THR A 216 -7.75 -13.12 -9.28
C THR A 216 -8.68 -14.28 -9.65
N ALA A 217 -8.16 -15.21 -10.45
CA ALA A 217 -8.87 -16.46 -10.72
C ALA A 217 -8.99 -17.30 -9.44
N ALA A 218 -10.18 -17.83 -9.15
CA ALA A 218 -10.40 -18.70 -7.99
C ALA A 218 -9.49 -19.94 -8.05
N ALA A 219 -9.01 -20.40 -6.90
CA ALA A 219 -8.07 -21.51 -6.74
C ALA A 219 -6.76 -21.37 -7.55
N SER A 220 -6.36 -20.15 -7.87
CA SER A 220 -5.02 -19.87 -8.42
C SER A 220 -4.00 -19.70 -7.29
N ALA A 221 -2.72 -19.88 -7.60
CA ALA A 221 -1.64 -19.63 -6.63
C ALA A 221 -1.67 -18.19 -6.10
N GLU A 222 -2.07 -17.23 -6.94
CA GLU A 222 -2.22 -15.83 -6.55
C GLU A 222 -3.37 -15.66 -5.54
N SER A 223 -4.55 -16.23 -5.82
CA SER A 223 -5.69 -16.21 -4.90
C SER A 223 -5.39 -16.91 -3.56
N GLU A 224 -4.67 -18.04 -3.58
CA GLU A 224 -4.21 -18.73 -2.38
C GLU A 224 -3.23 -17.87 -1.57
N GLY A 225 -2.33 -17.15 -2.24
CA GLY A 225 -1.42 -16.20 -1.61
C GLY A 225 -2.17 -15.08 -0.89
N TRP A 226 -3.17 -14.48 -1.54
CA TRP A 226 -4.04 -13.47 -0.91
C TRP A 226 -4.79 -14.04 0.30
N ALA A 227 -5.42 -15.21 0.15
CA ALA A 227 -6.16 -15.86 1.24
C ALA A 227 -5.29 -16.15 2.46
N THR A 228 -4.06 -16.59 2.25
CA THR A 228 -3.07 -16.86 3.31
C THR A 228 -2.73 -15.58 4.09
N ARG A 229 -2.41 -14.50 3.38
CA ARG A 229 -2.05 -13.22 4.01
C ARG A 229 -3.24 -12.55 4.70
N LEU A 230 -4.43 -12.61 4.11
CA LEU A 230 -5.68 -12.16 4.73
C LEU A 230 -6.03 -12.95 5.98
N GLY A 231 -5.78 -14.27 5.99
CA GLY A 231 -5.90 -15.12 7.17
C GLY A 231 -4.99 -14.69 8.32
N SER A 232 -3.78 -14.25 7.98
CA SER A 232 -2.80 -13.74 8.96
C SER A 232 -3.18 -12.36 9.47
N ALA A 233 -3.67 -11.47 8.61
CA ALA A 233 -4.24 -10.19 9.02
C ALA A 233 -5.41 -10.39 9.99
N ALA A 234 -6.32 -11.31 9.66
CA ALA A 234 -7.46 -11.66 10.51
C ALA A 234 -7.02 -12.19 11.89
N ALA A 235 -5.96 -13.01 11.94
CA ALA A 235 -5.43 -13.53 13.19
C ALA A 235 -4.81 -12.45 14.08
N ARG A 236 -4.31 -11.37 13.49
CA ARG A 236 -3.72 -10.24 14.20
C ARG A 236 -4.77 -9.25 14.70
N ILE A 237 -5.85 -9.06 13.96
CA ILE A 237 -6.96 -8.16 14.33
C ILE A 237 -7.80 -8.75 15.48
N GLY A 238 -7.88 -10.07 15.63
CA GLY A 238 -8.67 -10.79 16.64
C GLY A 238 -10.04 -11.18 16.11
#